data_137f3909e02567a96d787385d6cda509
#
_entry.id   137f3909e02567a96d787385d6cda509
#
_cell.length_a   1.000
_cell.length_b   1.000
_cell.length_c   1.000
_cell.angle_alpha   90.00
_cell.angle_beta   90.00
_cell.angle_gamma   90.00
#
_symmetry.space_group_name_H-M   'P 1'
#
loop_
_entity.id
_entity.type
_entity.pdbx_description
1 polymer ?
#
loop_
_entity_poly.entity_id
_entity_poly.type
_entity_poly.pdbx_seq_one_letter_code
_entity_poly.pdbx_strand_id
1 'polypeptide(L)'
;MRRPASRLRRPSTLILLAAAALWLWAAYALWHSTASVPQGPSLSPHRFFSDSFLERSSSYERFLTVDGLLASLTLLAVLAVYARRGHRLMRESAAGRVGTGMLLGMLGFAVVWLAELPFGLAAVWWQRDHGVSHQGYLEWALESFLGLGGTFLFVAAALAIAMGLAGPLRRWWWVAAVPAFVGLALLFAFVSPYLVPDTSSLRDPHLAEARALERVEGVKGAHFAVEDVNRFTTAPNAEATGLGPTRTVILWNTLLSDDFSRAEVRAVLGHEIAHVAHDDPLKQVGWLALFLIPAAGLVELFTRRRGGMARPEAVPVALLVLVALQLLATPMFSLVTRRAETSADWSSLQATHEPAVARAMFRRLSTTSQSSPDPPAWTSFLYGSHPTIMQRIEMTYAWERAHRP
;
A
#
# COMPACT_ATOMS: atom_id res chain seq x y z
N MET A 1 23.59 -52.46 6.54
CA MET A 1 24.20 -51.19 7.03
C MET A 1 23.18 -50.08 6.99
N ARG A 2 22.60 -49.71 8.11
CA ARG A 2 21.65 -48.56 8.23
C ARG A 2 22.49 -47.30 8.38
N ARG A 3 22.39 -46.36 7.43
CA ARG A 3 23.00 -45.02 7.54
C ARG A 3 22.35 -44.29 8.71
N PRO A 4 23.12 -43.66 9.62
CA PRO A 4 22.54 -42.87 10.70
C PRO A 4 21.86 -41.65 10.11
N ALA A 5 20.58 -41.47 10.45
CA ALA A 5 19.84 -40.26 10.15
C ALA A 5 20.55 -39.07 10.82
N SER A 6 21.09 -38.17 10.03
CA SER A 6 21.69 -36.90 10.51
C SER A 6 20.62 -36.13 11.29
N ARG A 7 20.74 -36.11 12.62
CA ARG A 7 19.98 -35.21 13.50
C ARG A 7 20.38 -33.79 13.15
N LEU A 8 19.63 -33.13 12.30
CA LEU A 8 19.72 -31.66 12.14
C LEU A 8 19.51 -31.05 13.51
N ARG A 9 20.57 -30.51 14.08
CA ARG A 9 20.54 -29.80 15.38
C ARG A 9 19.47 -28.69 15.26
N ARG A 10 18.58 -28.62 16.25
CA ARG A 10 17.68 -27.45 16.41
C ARG A 10 18.57 -26.22 16.57
N PRO A 11 18.26 -25.09 15.94
CA PRO A 11 19.00 -23.84 16.17
C PRO A 11 19.04 -23.61 17.66
N SER A 12 20.20 -23.22 18.19
CA SER A 12 20.33 -22.96 19.63
C SER A 12 19.37 -21.83 20.01
N THR A 13 18.79 -21.89 21.19
CA THR A 13 17.93 -20.81 21.73
C THR A 13 18.60 -19.45 21.62
N LEU A 14 19.93 -19.39 21.75
CA LEU A 14 20.73 -18.19 21.58
C LEU A 14 20.64 -17.59 20.16
N ILE A 15 20.65 -18.42 19.11
CA ILE A 15 20.50 -17.95 17.72
C ILE A 15 19.11 -17.34 17.52
N LEU A 16 18.08 -17.98 18.05
CA LEU A 16 16.69 -17.46 17.95
C LEU A 16 16.53 -16.16 18.72
N LEU A 17 17.09 -16.05 19.91
CA LEU A 17 17.07 -14.81 20.70
C LEU A 17 17.84 -13.69 20.00
N ALA A 18 19.02 -13.97 19.44
CA ALA A 18 19.80 -12.99 18.69
C ALA A 18 19.04 -12.51 17.41
N ALA A 19 18.40 -13.42 16.68
CA ALA A 19 17.59 -13.06 15.52
C ALA A 19 16.37 -12.21 15.91
N ALA A 20 15.69 -12.56 16.99
CA ALA A 20 14.57 -11.77 17.51
C ALA A 20 15.03 -10.38 17.99
N ALA A 21 16.16 -10.28 18.69
CA ALA A 21 16.73 -9.00 19.12
C ALA A 21 17.11 -8.12 17.93
N LEU A 22 17.74 -8.70 16.89
CA LEU A 22 18.06 -7.98 15.64
C LEU A 22 16.80 -7.48 14.94
N TRP A 23 15.77 -8.31 14.87
CA TRP A 23 14.48 -7.95 14.26
C TRP A 23 13.81 -6.79 15.01
N LEU A 24 13.76 -6.86 16.35
CA LEU A 24 13.22 -5.79 17.19
C LEU A 24 14.03 -4.51 17.07
N TRP A 25 15.36 -4.62 17.01
CA TRP A 25 16.23 -3.46 16.80
C TRP A 25 15.99 -2.82 15.43
N ALA A 26 15.86 -3.60 14.37
CA ALA A 26 15.58 -3.09 13.04
C ALA A 26 14.21 -2.39 12.96
N ALA A 27 13.18 -2.97 13.61
CA ALA A 27 11.86 -2.34 13.73
C ALA A 27 11.94 -1.01 14.51
N TYR A 28 12.69 -1.00 15.62
CA TYR A 28 12.93 0.21 16.39
C TYR A 28 13.66 1.29 15.58
N ALA A 29 14.73 0.92 14.88
CA ALA A 29 15.51 1.83 14.04
C ALA A 29 14.66 2.45 12.92
N LEU A 30 13.88 1.63 12.19
CA LEU A 30 12.94 2.11 11.18
C LEU A 30 11.88 3.03 11.76
N TRP A 31 11.30 2.68 12.90
CA TRP A 31 10.32 3.52 13.59
C TRP A 31 10.87 4.90 13.94
N HIS A 32 12.08 4.97 14.46
CA HIS A 32 12.72 6.22 14.88
C HIS A 32 13.39 6.99 13.74
N SER A 33 13.47 6.41 12.53
CA SER A 33 13.93 7.12 11.34
C SER A 33 12.91 8.11 10.79
N THR A 34 11.67 8.09 11.29
CA THR A 34 10.61 9.04 10.94
C THR A 34 10.43 10.02 12.10
N ALA A 35 10.44 11.32 11.80
CA ALA A 35 10.29 12.35 12.80
C ALA A 35 8.95 12.26 13.56
N SER A 36 8.95 12.61 14.84
CA SER A 36 7.73 12.83 15.59
C SER A 36 7.28 14.28 15.41
N VAL A 37 6.00 14.46 15.14
CA VAL A 37 5.40 15.77 14.89
C VAL A 37 4.54 16.18 16.09
N PRO A 38 4.54 17.47 16.50
CA PRO A 38 3.69 17.96 17.57
C PRO A 38 2.21 17.78 17.22
N GLN A 39 1.41 17.38 18.20
CA GLN A 39 -0.03 17.28 18.04
C GLN A 39 -0.67 18.66 18.00
N GLY A 40 -1.65 18.84 17.12
CA GLY A 40 -2.49 20.03 17.03
C GLY A 40 -3.53 20.10 18.16
N PRO A 41 -4.23 21.23 18.27
CA PRO A 41 -5.40 21.36 19.14
C PRO A 41 -6.54 20.53 18.56
N SER A 42 -7.33 19.85 19.40
CA SER A 42 -8.56 19.20 18.92
C SER A 42 -9.57 20.26 18.48
N LEU A 43 -10.03 20.17 17.22
CA LEU A 43 -10.93 21.14 16.61
C LEU A 43 -12.18 20.41 16.09
N SER A 44 -13.33 21.08 16.19
CA SER A 44 -14.58 20.54 15.64
C SER A 44 -14.60 20.61 14.10
N PRO A 45 -14.99 19.53 13.39
CA PRO A 45 -15.18 19.56 11.94
C PRO A 45 -16.18 20.61 11.45
N HIS A 46 -17.21 20.93 12.24
CA HIS A 46 -18.22 21.95 11.95
C HIS A 46 -17.64 23.37 11.78
N ARG A 47 -16.41 23.61 12.27
CA ARG A 47 -15.69 24.87 12.04
C ARG A 47 -15.25 25.03 10.58
N PHE A 48 -15.03 23.94 9.87
CA PHE A 48 -14.40 23.92 8.54
C PHE A 48 -15.32 23.40 7.45
N PHE A 49 -16.33 22.63 7.81
CA PHE A 49 -17.24 21.96 6.89
C PHE A 49 -18.69 22.21 7.30
N SER A 50 -19.59 22.26 6.32
CA SER A 50 -21.02 22.35 6.57
C SER A 50 -21.58 21.01 7.07
N ASP A 51 -22.65 21.05 7.87
CA ASP A 51 -23.33 19.85 8.37
C ASP A 51 -23.78 18.93 7.24
N SER A 52 -24.32 19.52 6.17
CA SER A 52 -24.74 18.77 4.98
C SER A 52 -23.59 18.03 4.28
N PHE A 53 -22.37 18.60 4.28
CA PHE A 53 -21.19 17.91 3.75
C PHE A 53 -20.74 16.80 4.69
N LEU A 54 -20.70 17.04 5.99
CA LEU A 54 -20.32 16.03 7.00
C LEU A 54 -21.22 14.80 6.94
N GLU A 55 -22.54 15.00 6.82
CA GLU A 55 -23.50 13.92 6.67
C GLU A 55 -23.28 13.12 5.38
N ARG A 56 -23.15 13.81 4.22
CA ARG A 56 -22.92 13.14 2.93
C ARG A 56 -21.60 12.36 2.90
N SER A 57 -20.51 12.99 3.30
CA SER A 57 -19.18 12.36 3.29
C SER A 57 -19.12 11.16 4.26
N SER A 58 -19.74 11.28 5.44
CA SER A 58 -19.86 10.16 6.37
C SER A 58 -20.68 9.00 5.80
N SER A 59 -21.79 9.28 5.09
CA SER A 59 -22.60 8.27 4.43
C SER A 59 -21.84 7.61 3.29
N TYR A 60 -21.13 8.42 2.49
CA TYR A 60 -20.30 7.96 1.38
C TYR A 60 -19.22 6.97 1.84
N GLU A 61 -18.42 7.34 2.83
CA GLU A 61 -17.36 6.46 3.37
C GLU A 61 -17.90 5.24 4.09
N ARG A 62 -19.05 5.35 4.78
CA ARG A 62 -19.66 4.21 5.47
C ARG A 62 -20.04 3.11 4.50
N PHE A 63 -20.63 3.47 3.34
CA PHE A 63 -20.94 2.48 2.30
C PHE A 63 -19.67 1.78 1.83
N LEU A 64 -18.64 2.52 1.44
CA LEU A 64 -17.37 1.95 0.95
C LEU A 64 -16.65 1.10 2.03
N THR A 65 -16.75 1.50 3.29
CA THR A 65 -16.20 0.73 4.42
C THR A 65 -16.93 -0.60 4.61
N VAL A 66 -18.25 -0.59 4.57
CA VAL A 66 -19.06 -1.82 4.70
C VAL A 66 -18.82 -2.75 3.49
N ASP A 67 -18.81 -2.19 2.29
CA ASP A 67 -18.52 -2.93 1.07
C ASP A 67 -17.14 -3.60 1.13
N GLY A 68 -16.10 -2.86 1.50
CA GLY A 68 -14.74 -3.38 1.66
C GLY A 68 -14.60 -4.44 2.76
N LEU A 69 -15.34 -4.31 3.87
CA LEU A 69 -15.40 -5.34 4.91
C LEU A 69 -16.04 -6.63 4.40
N LEU A 70 -17.17 -6.52 3.68
CA LEU A 70 -17.85 -7.67 3.09
C LEU A 70 -16.97 -8.33 2.01
N ALA A 71 -16.28 -7.56 1.18
CA ALA A 71 -15.30 -8.06 0.22
C ALA A 71 -14.19 -8.84 0.94
N SER A 72 -13.60 -8.28 1.99
CA SER A 72 -12.53 -8.93 2.78
C SER A 72 -13.00 -10.24 3.43
N LEU A 73 -14.22 -10.28 3.96
CA LEU A 73 -14.82 -11.51 4.51
C LEU A 73 -15.08 -12.55 3.42
N THR A 74 -15.55 -12.12 2.26
CA THR A 74 -15.80 -12.98 1.08
C THR A 74 -14.48 -13.55 0.58
N LEU A 75 -13.44 -12.74 0.46
CA LEU A 75 -12.09 -13.16 0.11
C LEU A 75 -11.57 -14.27 1.03
N LEU A 76 -11.67 -14.08 2.34
CA LEU A 76 -11.25 -15.10 3.32
C LEU A 76 -12.08 -16.38 3.21
N ALA A 77 -13.42 -16.25 3.05
CA ALA A 77 -14.30 -17.41 2.91
C ALA A 77 -13.99 -18.21 1.63
N VAL A 78 -13.81 -17.53 0.51
CA VAL A 78 -13.47 -18.14 -0.78
C VAL A 78 -12.12 -18.86 -0.69
N LEU A 79 -11.10 -18.20 -0.15
CA LEU A 79 -9.78 -18.80 0.04
C LEU A 79 -9.82 -19.96 1.03
N ALA A 80 -10.65 -19.92 2.10
CA ALA A 80 -10.82 -21.03 3.02
C ALA A 80 -11.46 -22.25 2.34
N VAL A 81 -12.46 -22.04 1.48
CA VAL A 81 -13.03 -23.12 0.66
C VAL A 81 -11.99 -23.64 -0.33
N TYR A 82 -11.26 -22.74 -1.00
CA TYR A 82 -10.20 -23.11 -1.93
C TYR A 82 -9.06 -23.89 -1.24
N ALA A 83 -8.64 -23.47 -0.05
CA ALA A 83 -7.64 -24.20 0.74
C ALA A 83 -8.08 -25.62 1.13
N ARG A 84 -9.39 -25.82 1.33
CA ARG A 84 -9.94 -27.15 1.66
C ARG A 84 -10.10 -28.04 0.43
N ARG A 85 -10.53 -27.50 -0.70
CA ARG A 85 -10.97 -28.25 -1.89
C ARG A 85 -10.04 -28.14 -3.09
N GLY A 86 -9.19 -27.11 -3.18
CA GLY A 86 -8.35 -26.80 -4.35
C GLY A 86 -7.40 -27.93 -4.72
N HIS A 87 -6.93 -28.70 -3.74
CA HIS A 87 -6.10 -29.87 -4.02
C HIS A 87 -6.81 -30.94 -4.86
N ARG A 88 -8.15 -30.99 -4.87
CA ARG A 88 -8.95 -31.93 -5.68
C ARG A 88 -8.98 -31.54 -7.16
N LEU A 89 -8.63 -30.30 -7.46
CA LEU A 89 -8.53 -29.79 -8.83
C LEU A 89 -7.21 -30.17 -9.51
N MET A 90 -6.30 -30.74 -8.73
CA MET A 90 -5.00 -31.19 -9.25
C MET A 90 -5.18 -32.41 -10.13
N ARG A 91 -4.72 -32.26 -11.36
CA ARG A 91 -4.40 -33.37 -12.26
C ARG A 91 -2.90 -33.31 -12.50
N GLU A 92 -2.27 -34.45 -12.80
CA GLU A 92 -0.89 -34.45 -13.27
C GLU A 92 -0.78 -33.48 -14.45
N SER A 93 0.06 -32.45 -14.26
CA SER A 93 0.27 -31.40 -15.26
C SER A 93 1.65 -31.62 -15.89
N ALA A 94 1.72 -31.53 -17.21
CA ALA A 94 2.98 -31.50 -17.96
C ALA A 94 3.93 -30.36 -17.52
N ALA A 95 3.41 -29.35 -16.80
CA ALA A 95 4.17 -28.21 -16.28
C ALA A 95 5.07 -28.55 -15.06
N GLY A 96 5.06 -29.79 -14.59
CA GLY A 96 5.81 -30.20 -13.40
C GLY A 96 5.28 -29.56 -12.11
N ARG A 97 5.98 -29.77 -10.98
CA ARG A 97 5.52 -29.32 -9.65
C ARG A 97 5.38 -27.82 -9.52
N VAL A 98 6.37 -27.06 -9.96
CA VAL A 98 6.38 -25.60 -9.85
C VAL A 98 5.30 -24.99 -10.75
N GLY A 99 5.26 -25.41 -12.02
CA GLY A 99 4.24 -24.92 -12.97
C GLY A 99 2.82 -25.28 -12.53
N THR A 100 2.58 -26.48 -11.97
CA THR A 100 1.28 -26.83 -11.40
C THR A 100 0.92 -25.91 -10.21
N GLY A 101 1.88 -25.60 -9.35
CA GLY A 101 1.67 -24.66 -8.25
C GLY A 101 1.34 -23.24 -8.74
N MET A 102 2.03 -22.78 -9.78
CA MET A 102 1.74 -21.48 -10.41
C MET A 102 0.31 -21.45 -10.97
N LEU A 103 -0.11 -22.49 -11.70
CA LEU A 103 -1.48 -22.60 -12.23
C LEU A 103 -2.54 -22.61 -11.11
N LEU A 104 -2.28 -23.31 -10.00
CA LEU A 104 -3.17 -23.27 -8.83
C LEU A 104 -3.20 -21.89 -8.19
N GLY A 105 -2.07 -21.19 -8.13
CA GLY A 105 -2.01 -19.80 -7.67
C GLY A 105 -2.86 -18.88 -8.54
N MET A 106 -2.69 -18.93 -9.84
CA MET A 106 -3.46 -18.15 -10.82
C MET A 106 -4.95 -18.47 -10.71
N LEU A 107 -5.32 -19.76 -10.63
CA LEU A 107 -6.72 -20.17 -10.44
C LEU A 107 -7.30 -19.62 -9.13
N GLY A 108 -6.54 -19.66 -8.03
CA GLY A 108 -6.96 -19.09 -6.75
C GLY A 108 -7.27 -17.61 -6.85
N PHE A 109 -6.41 -16.85 -7.52
CA PHE A 109 -6.64 -15.40 -7.76
C PHE A 109 -7.79 -15.12 -8.73
N ALA A 110 -7.96 -15.94 -9.78
CA ALA A 110 -9.10 -15.80 -10.67
C ALA A 110 -10.45 -16.03 -9.94
N VAL A 111 -10.50 -17.02 -9.06
CA VAL A 111 -11.70 -17.29 -8.23
C VAL A 111 -11.95 -16.17 -7.25
N VAL A 112 -10.91 -15.61 -6.63
CA VAL A 112 -11.00 -14.43 -5.77
C VAL A 112 -11.53 -13.23 -6.57
N TRP A 113 -10.92 -12.92 -7.70
CA TRP A 113 -11.33 -11.82 -8.56
C TRP A 113 -12.81 -11.91 -8.95
N LEU A 114 -13.28 -13.11 -9.38
CA LEU A 114 -14.70 -13.33 -9.69
C LEU A 114 -15.61 -13.10 -8.46
N ALA A 115 -15.18 -13.48 -7.28
CA ALA A 115 -15.96 -13.32 -6.05
C ALA A 115 -16.00 -11.86 -5.57
N GLU A 116 -14.98 -11.06 -5.91
CA GLU A 116 -14.88 -9.65 -5.54
C GLU A 116 -15.52 -8.70 -6.56
N LEU A 117 -15.80 -9.16 -7.80
CA LEU A 117 -16.45 -8.35 -8.83
C LEU A 117 -17.73 -7.63 -8.37
N PRO A 118 -18.67 -8.24 -7.62
CA PRO A 118 -19.88 -7.57 -7.18
C PRO A 118 -19.59 -6.36 -6.27
N PHE A 119 -18.61 -6.48 -5.39
CA PHE A 119 -18.20 -5.41 -4.48
C PHE A 119 -17.52 -4.27 -5.25
N GLY A 120 -16.58 -4.58 -6.14
CA GLY A 120 -15.97 -3.57 -7.00
C GLY A 120 -16.97 -2.82 -7.86
N LEU A 121 -17.96 -3.52 -8.44
CA LEU A 121 -19.06 -2.89 -9.19
C LEU A 121 -19.93 -2.00 -8.28
N ALA A 122 -20.22 -2.43 -7.06
CA ALA A 122 -20.97 -1.65 -6.09
C ALA A 122 -20.20 -0.37 -5.70
N ALA A 123 -18.89 -0.47 -5.49
CA ALA A 123 -18.04 0.68 -5.21
C ALA A 123 -18.02 1.68 -6.38
N VAL A 124 -17.82 1.20 -7.62
CA VAL A 124 -17.86 2.06 -8.83
C VAL A 124 -19.22 2.73 -8.99
N TRP A 125 -20.31 1.97 -8.83
CA TRP A 125 -21.66 2.52 -8.89
C TRP A 125 -21.84 3.65 -7.86
N TRP A 126 -21.43 3.44 -6.62
CA TRP A 126 -21.54 4.40 -5.54
C TRP A 126 -20.69 5.66 -5.78
N GLN A 127 -19.46 5.49 -6.24
CA GLN A 127 -18.58 6.62 -6.60
C GLN A 127 -19.15 7.45 -7.76
N ARG A 128 -19.77 6.79 -8.76
CA ARG A 128 -20.43 7.48 -9.89
C ARG A 128 -21.66 8.26 -9.43
N ASP A 129 -22.47 7.67 -8.56
CA ASP A 129 -23.68 8.32 -8.02
C ASP A 129 -23.33 9.59 -7.21
N HIS A 130 -22.14 9.61 -6.60
CA HIS A 130 -21.62 10.76 -5.85
C HIS A 130 -20.71 11.69 -6.66
N GLY A 131 -20.57 11.47 -7.96
CA GLY A 131 -19.79 12.33 -8.87
C GLY A 131 -18.27 12.24 -8.68
N VAL A 132 -17.76 11.23 -7.95
CA VAL A 132 -16.32 11.02 -7.73
C VAL A 132 -15.68 10.24 -8.87
N SER A 133 -16.41 9.32 -9.51
CA SER A 133 -15.96 8.54 -10.66
C SER A 133 -16.80 8.83 -11.89
N HIS A 134 -16.17 8.84 -13.07
CA HIS A 134 -16.82 8.88 -14.38
C HIS A 134 -16.60 7.60 -15.18
N GLN A 135 -15.82 6.66 -14.64
CA GLN A 135 -15.44 5.43 -15.30
C GLN A 135 -16.66 4.60 -15.72
N GLY A 136 -16.67 4.14 -16.97
CA GLY A 136 -17.70 3.23 -17.47
C GLY A 136 -17.60 1.84 -16.84
N TYR A 137 -18.74 1.16 -16.58
CA TYR A 137 -18.71 -0.17 -15.96
C TYR A 137 -17.96 -1.21 -16.80
N LEU A 138 -18.10 -1.17 -18.13
CA LEU A 138 -17.35 -2.07 -19.02
C LEU A 138 -15.87 -1.74 -19.01
N GLU A 139 -15.51 -0.46 -19.04
CA GLU A 139 -14.13 0.00 -18.97
C GLU A 139 -13.48 -0.45 -17.66
N TRP A 140 -14.15 -0.22 -16.53
CA TRP A 140 -13.69 -0.72 -15.22
C TRP A 140 -13.51 -2.25 -15.22
N ALA A 141 -14.46 -3.00 -15.77
CA ALA A 141 -14.38 -4.46 -15.83
C ALA A 141 -13.21 -4.95 -16.69
N LEU A 142 -12.96 -4.29 -17.83
CA LEU A 142 -11.82 -4.59 -18.70
C LEU A 142 -10.48 -4.25 -18.03
N GLU A 143 -10.36 -3.09 -17.39
CA GLU A 143 -9.16 -2.72 -16.66
C GLU A 143 -8.89 -3.65 -15.46
N SER A 144 -9.94 -4.00 -14.71
CA SER A 144 -9.86 -4.98 -13.64
C SER A 144 -9.39 -6.35 -14.14
N PHE A 145 -9.90 -6.79 -15.30
CA PHE A 145 -9.48 -8.04 -15.95
C PHE A 145 -8.02 -7.97 -16.44
N LEU A 146 -7.61 -6.87 -17.07
CA LEU A 146 -6.24 -6.69 -17.53
C LEU A 146 -5.27 -6.61 -16.34
N GLY A 147 -5.65 -5.95 -15.25
CA GLY A 147 -4.90 -5.89 -13.99
C GLY A 147 -4.67 -7.27 -13.36
N LEU A 148 -5.60 -8.21 -13.57
CA LEU A 148 -5.43 -9.60 -13.15
C LEU A 148 -4.20 -10.25 -13.81
N GLY A 149 -3.85 -9.86 -15.05
CA GLY A 149 -2.65 -10.34 -15.74
C GLY A 149 -1.36 -9.98 -14.99
N GLY A 150 -1.25 -8.75 -14.51
CA GLY A 150 -0.13 -8.30 -13.67
C GLY A 150 -0.06 -9.08 -12.34
N THR A 151 -1.22 -9.28 -11.70
CA THR A 151 -1.34 -10.10 -10.49
C THR A 151 -0.86 -11.55 -10.75
N PHE A 152 -1.27 -12.15 -11.86
CA PHE A 152 -0.83 -13.50 -12.23
C PHE A 152 0.68 -13.60 -12.42
N LEU A 153 1.29 -12.62 -13.06
CA LEU A 153 2.73 -12.58 -13.25
C LEU A 153 3.47 -12.50 -11.91
N PHE A 154 3.03 -11.60 -11.03
CA PHE A 154 3.62 -11.45 -9.70
C PHE A 154 3.49 -12.73 -8.86
N VAL A 155 2.30 -13.32 -8.79
CA VAL A 155 2.03 -14.56 -8.05
C VAL A 155 2.81 -15.73 -8.63
N ALA A 156 2.88 -15.84 -9.95
CA ALA A 156 3.66 -16.87 -10.61
C ALA A 156 5.16 -16.75 -10.25
N ALA A 157 5.72 -15.54 -10.30
CA ALA A 157 7.10 -15.29 -9.90
C ALA A 157 7.35 -15.65 -8.41
N ALA A 158 6.44 -15.19 -7.52
CA ALA A 158 6.54 -15.50 -6.09
C ALA A 158 6.47 -17.01 -5.80
N LEU A 159 5.56 -17.71 -6.46
CA LEU A 159 5.44 -19.17 -6.34
C LEU A 159 6.63 -19.91 -6.95
N ALA A 160 7.17 -19.45 -8.09
CA ALA A 160 8.38 -20.00 -8.68
C ALA A 160 9.57 -19.91 -7.71
N ILE A 161 9.75 -18.76 -7.06
CA ILE A 161 10.78 -18.54 -6.04
C ILE A 161 10.53 -19.49 -4.85
N ALA A 162 9.35 -19.43 -4.25
CA ALA A 162 9.03 -20.21 -3.05
C ALA A 162 9.14 -21.73 -3.28
N MET A 163 8.51 -22.25 -4.33
CA MET A 163 8.50 -23.68 -4.64
C MET A 163 9.84 -24.16 -5.20
N GLY A 164 10.54 -23.32 -5.99
CA GLY A 164 11.88 -23.61 -6.48
C GLY A 164 12.87 -23.78 -5.34
N LEU A 165 12.85 -22.88 -4.37
CA LEU A 165 13.70 -22.96 -3.18
C LEU A 165 13.25 -24.05 -2.20
N ALA A 166 11.95 -24.34 -2.11
CA ALA A 166 11.44 -25.37 -1.20
C ALA A 166 11.86 -26.79 -1.61
N GLY A 167 12.18 -27.03 -2.89
CA GLY A 167 12.72 -28.31 -3.35
C GLY A 167 14.03 -28.68 -2.64
N PRO A 168 15.12 -27.92 -2.85
CA PRO A 168 16.43 -28.21 -2.26
C PRO A 168 16.51 -27.86 -0.77
N LEU A 169 15.94 -26.74 -0.33
CA LEU A 169 16.09 -26.23 1.04
C LEU A 169 15.06 -26.78 2.02
N ARG A 170 14.04 -27.49 1.53
CA ARG A 170 12.98 -28.11 2.36
C ARG A 170 12.34 -27.06 3.28
N ARG A 171 12.28 -27.30 4.60
CA ARG A 171 11.69 -26.42 5.61
C ARG A 171 12.42 -25.08 5.80
N TRP A 172 13.59 -24.88 5.23
CA TRP A 172 14.39 -23.66 5.35
C TRP A 172 14.28 -22.76 4.12
N TRP A 173 13.41 -23.08 3.16
CA TRP A 173 13.24 -22.34 1.92
C TRP A 173 12.93 -20.87 2.17
N TRP A 174 12.14 -20.58 3.19
CA TRP A 174 11.69 -19.21 3.51
C TRP A 174 12.86 -18.28 3.92
N VAL A 175 13.91 -18.83 4.52
CA VAL A 175 15.11 -18.07 4.89
C VAL A 175 15.82 -17.51 3.65
N ALA A 176 15.85 -18.27 2.55
CA ALA A 176 16.41 -17.82 1.27
C ALA A 176 15.37 -17.06 0.42
N ALA A 177 14.08 -17.36 0.58
CA ALA A 177 13.02 -16.68 -0.16
C ALA A 177 12.80 -15.23 0.30
N VAL A 178 12.95 -14.93 1.60
CA VAL A 178 12.77 -13.57 2.13
C VAL A 178 13.69 -12.56 1.43
N PRO A 179 15.03 -12.73 1.35
CA PRO A 179 15.87 -11.80 0.60
C PRO A 179 15.54 -11.76 -0.89
N ALA A 180 15.10 -12.86 -1.51
CA ALA A 180 14.65 -12.85 -2.90
C ALA A 180 13.37 -12.01 -3.09
N PHE A 181 12.40 -12.11 -2.16
CA PHE A 181 11.20 -11.26 -2.20
C PHE A 181 11.49 -9.80 -1.91
N VAL A 182 12.41 -9.50 -0.99
CA VAL A 182 12.87 -8.12 -0.77
C VAL A 182 13.55 -7.57 -2.01
N GLY A 183 14.40 -8.38 -2.68
CA GLY A 183 15.00 -8.00 -3.97
C GLY A 183 13.95 -7.73 -5.05
N LEU A 184 12.91 -8.55 -5.13
CA LEU A 184 11.78 -8.34 -6.05
C LEU A 184 11.00 -7.05 -5.72
N ALA A 185 10.77 -6.76 -4.43
CA ALA A 185 10.11 -5.55 -3.98
C ALA A 185 10.95 -4.30 -4.30
N LEU A 186 12.28 -4.36 -4.09
CA LEU A 186 13.20 -3.28 -4.49
C LEU A 186 13.20 -3.06 -5.99
N LEU A 187 13.24 -4.15 -6.79
CA LEU A 187 13.14 -4.07 -8.24
C LEU A 187 11.82 -3.43 -8.68
N PHE A 188 10.71 -3.86 -8.08
CA PHE A 188 9.39 -3.29 -8.38
C PHE A 188 9.34 -1.80 -8.01
N ALA A 189 9.79 -1.43 -6.81
CA ALA A 189 9.85 -0.03 -6.39
C ALA A 189 10.75 0.83 -7.31
N PHE A 190 11.85 0.24 -7.83
CA PHE A 190 12.72 0.92 -8.79
C PHE A 190 12.06 1.11 -10.16
N VAL A 191 11.27 0.14 -10.63
CA VAL A 191 10.67 0.15 -11.97
C VAL A 191 9.29 0.81 -11.98
N SER A 192 8.61 0.89 -10.83
CA SER A 192 7.22 1.34 -10.72
C SER A 192 6.90 2.66 -11.43
N PRO A 193 7.76 3.70 -11.44
CA PRO A 193 7.44 4.95 -12.14
C PRO A 193 7.25 4.77 -13.65
N TYR A 194 7.89 3.75 -14.24
CA TYR A 194 7.77 3.45 -15.68
C TYR A 194 6.56 2.59 -16.02
N LEU A 195 5.86 2.09 -15.00
CA LEU A 195 4.65 1.27 -15.17
C LEU A 195 3.36 2.08 -15.09
N VAL A 196 3.44 3.35 -14.66
CA VAL A 196 2.29 4.25 -14.60
C VAL A 196 1.93 4.67 -16.04
N PRO A 197 0.69 4.37 -16.50
CA PRO A 197 0.28 4.68 -17.86
C PRO A 197 0.01 6.18 -18.05
N ASP A 198 -0.09 6.62 -19.29
CA ASP A 198 -0.58 7.95 -19.69
C ASP A 198 0.11 9.13 -18.96
N THR A 199 1.42 9.00 -18.67
CA THR A 199 2.18 10.04 -18.00
C THR A 199 2.80 11.02 -18.98
N SER A 200 2.83 12.29 -18.60
CA SER A 200 3.53 13.38 -19.29
C SER A 200 4.43 14.15 -18.31
N SER A 201 5.39 14.92 -18.82
CA SER A 201 6.24 15.73 -17.95
C SER A 201 5.48 16.91 -17.36
N LEU A 202 5.68 17.16 -16.05
CA LEU A 202 5.17 18.36 -15.40
C LEU A 202 5.76 19.62 -16.07
N ARG A 203 4.92 20.62 -16.31
CA ARG A 203 5.29 21.89 -16.98
C ARG A 203 5.29 23.07 -16.00
N ASP A 204 5.91 24.19 -16.44
CA ASP A 204 5.81 25.44 -15.73
C ASP A 204 4.36 25.95 -15.70
N PRO A 205 3.95 26.63 -14.62
CA PRO A 205 4.79 27.13 -13.54
C PRO A 205 5.08 26.13 -12.40
N HIS A 206 4.41 24.99 -12.37
CA HIS A 206 4.52 24.00 -11.28
C HIS A 206 5.88 23.32 -11.23
N LEU A 207 6.52 23.08 -12.41
CA LEU A 207 7.86 22.52 -12.46
C LEU A 207 8.89 23.43 -11.77
N ALA A 208 8.81 24.73 -11.99
CA ALA A 208 9.71 25.69 -11.33
C ALA A 208 9.53 25.69 -9.81
N GLU A 209 8.30 25.54 -9.33
CA GLU A 209 7.99 25.41 -7.89
C GLU A 209 8.52 24.09 -7.32
N ALA A 210 8.29 22.98 -8.00
CA ALA A 210 8.83 21.68 -7.61
C ALA A 210 10.35 21.73 -7.47
N ARG A 211 11.04 22.33 -8.44
CA ARG A 211 12.51 22.50 -8.39
C ARG A 211 12.96 23.45 -7.26
N ALA A 212 12.15 24.43 -6.89
CA ALA A 212 12.44 25.27 -5.73
C ALA A 212 12.33 24.49 -4.43
N LEU A 213 11.27 23.67 -4.27
CA LEU A 213 11.05 22.81 -3.11
C LEU A 213 12.11 21.71 -2.99
N GLU A 214 12.55 21.08 -4.11
CA GLU A 214 13.67 20.15 -4.09
C GLU A 214 14.93 20.74 -3.43
N ARG A 215 15.22 22.02 -3.73
CA ARG A 215 16.38 22.69 -3.14
C ARG A 215 16.22 22.94 -1.65
N VAL A 216 15.00 23.27 -1.21
CA VAL A 216 14.67 23.50 0.21
C VAL A 216 14.79 22.19 1.00
N GLU A 217 14.25 21.09 0.46
CA GLU A 217 14.28 19.76 1.09
C GLU A 217 15.62 19.03 0.90
N GLY A 218 16.57 19.61 0.19
CA GLY A 218 17.90 19.00 -0.06
C GLY A 218 17.87 17.82 -1.03
N VAL A 219 16.77 17.61 -1.74
CA VAL A 219 16.62 16.56 -2.77
C VAL A 219 17.29 17.00 -4.06
N LYS A 220 17.80 16.06 -4.85
CA LYS A 220 18.36 16.32 -6.18
C LYS A 220 17.91 15.25 -7.15
N GLY A 221 17.49 15.69 -8.34
CA GLY A 221 17.29 14.82 -9.49
C GLY A 221 16.00 13.98 -9.43
N ALA A 222 14.98 14.40 -8.68
CA ALA A 222 13.66 13.79 -8.79
C ALA A 222 13.02 14.12 -10.16
N HIS A 223 12.29 13.18 -10.73
CA HIS A 223 11.47 13.40 -11.91
C HIS A 223 10.10 13.89 -11.48
N PHE A 224 9.46 14.70 -12.32
CA PHE A 224 8.13 15.22 -12.09
C PHE A 224 7.24 14.89 -13.29
N ALA A 225 6.17 14.16 -13.06
CA ALA A 225 5.24 13.71 -14.08
C ALA A 225 3.81 14.07 -13.72
N VAL A 226 2.95 14.04 -14.72
CA VAL A 226 1.49 14.20 -14.59
C VAL A 226 0.85 12.99 -15.23
N GLU A 227 -0.03 12.32 -14.50
CA GLU A 227 -0.86 11.23 -14.98
C GLU A 227 -2.23 11.75 -15.41
N ASP A 228 -2.71 11.31 -16.57
CA ASP A 228 -4.00 11.73 -17.13
C ASP A 228 -5.13 10.81 -16.64
N VAL A 229 -5.82 11.22 -15.58
CA VAL A 229 -6.87 10.44 -14.91
C VAL A 229 -8.25 11.09 -14.96
N ASN A 230 -8.38 12.32 -15.44
CA ASN A 230 -9.62 13.09 -15.37
C ASN A 230 -10.80 12.43 -16.10
N ARG A 231 -10.52 11.54 -17.05
CA ARG A 231 -11.54 10.72 -17.74
C ARG A 231 -12.18 9.68 -16.82
N PHE A 232 -11.53 9.31 -15.71
CA PHE A 232 -12.00 8.27 -14.79
C PHE A 232 -12.53 8.84 -13.47
N THR A 233 -11.89 9.90 -12.96
CA THR A 233 -12.17 10.42 -11.63
C THR A 233 -12.01 11.93 -11.55
N THR A 234 -12.73 12.53 -10.60
CA THR A 234 -12.51 13.93 -10.18
C THR A 234 -11.62 14.02 -8.94
N ALA A 235 -11.35 12.87 -8.29
CA ALA A 235 -10.54 12.86 -7.08
C ALA A 235 -9.11 13.34 -7.37
N PRO A 236 -8.57 14.27 -6.58
CA PRO A 236 -7.18 14.71 -6.69
C PRO A 236 -6.26 13.69 -6.00
N ASN A 237 -5.09 13.45 -6.58
CA ASN A 237 -4.05 12.65 -5.95
C ASN A 237 -2.66 13.05 -6.45
N ALA A 238 -1.64 12.70 -5.66
CA ALA A 238 -0.24 12.70 -6.06
C ALA A 238 0.46 11.54 -5.35
N GLU A 239 1.62 11.14 -5.85
CA GLU A 239 2.43 10.12 -5.21
C GLU A 239 3.92 10.33 -5.47
N ALA A 240 4.74 9.98 -4.48
CA ALA A 240 6.17 9.85 -4.62
C ALA A 240 6.55 8.38 -4.74
N THR A 241 7.17 8.00 -5.85
CA THR A 241 7.51 6.61 -6.18
C THR A 241 8.94 6.51 -6.75
N GLY A 242 9.42 5.28 -6.96
CA GLY A 242 10.77 5.05 -7.46
C GLY A 242 11.86 5.05 -6.38
N LEU A 243 13.06 4.63 -6.76
CA LEU A 243 14.23 4.56 -5.88
C LEU A 243 15.47 5.11 -6.58
N GLY A 244 16.29 5.88 -5.85
CA GLY A 244 17.54 6.41 -6.39
C GLY A 244 17.33 7.26 -7.65
N PRO A 245 17.89 6.89 -8.82
CA PRO A 245 17.75 7.67 -10.05
C PRO A 245 16.34 7.62 -10.67
N THR A 246 15.46 6.73 -10.22
CA THR A 246 14.09 6.63 -10.75
C THR A 246 13.06 7.35 -9.88
N ARG A 247 13.49 8.06 -8.83
CA ARG A 247 12.59 8.84 -7.95
C ARG A 247 11.74 9.77 -8.78
N THR A 248 10.42 9.64 -8.66
CA THR A 248 9.45 10.41 -9.43
C THR A 248 8.31 10.84 -8.52
N VAL A 249 7.93 12.11 -8.63
CA VAL A 249 6.71 12.66 -8.09
C VAL A 249 5.70 12.73 -9.24
N ILE A 250 4.58 12.05 -9.10
CA ILE A 250 3.51 11.97 -10.08
C ILE A 250 2.30 12.70 -9.51
N LEU A 251 1.82 13.72 -10.22
CA LEU A 251 0.56 14.41 -9.89
C LEU A 251 -0.53 13.91 -10.83
N TRP A 252 -1.72 13.70 -10.32
CA TRP A 252 -2.87 13.52 -11.18
C TRP A 252 -3.29 14.86 -11.79
N ASN A 253 -3.69 14.85 -13.06
CA ASN A 253 -4.10 16.07 -13.77
C ASN A 253 -5.34 16.76 -13.13
N THR A 254 -6.12 16.04 -12.33
CA THR A 254 -7.21 16.58 -11.52
C THR A 254 -6.74 17.60 -10.48
N LEU A 255 -5.50 17.49 -9.96
CA LEU A 255 -4.87 18.49 -9.09
C LEU A 255 -4.47 19.77 -9.84
N LEU A 256 -4.30 19.69 -11.15
CA LEU A 256 -3.91 20.82 -12.00
C LEU A 256 -5.12 21.51 -12.65
N SER A 257 -6.34 21.14 -12.23
CA SER A 257 -7.58 21.78 -12.63
C SER A 257 -7.75 23.15 -11.97
N ASP A 258 -8.70 23.95 -12.48
CA ASP A 258 -9.04 25.27 -11.91
C ASP A 258 -9.60 25.21 -10.47
N ASP A 259 -9.93 24.01 -10.00
CA ASP A 259 -10.41 23.78 -8.64
C ASP A 259 -9.31 24.00 -7.58
N PHE A 260 -8.03 23.83 -7.95
CA PHE A 260 -6.90 24.00 -7.06
C PHE A 260 -6.08 25.22 -7.42
N SER A 261 -5.86 26.09 -6.44
CA SER A 261 -4.94 27.20 -6.62
C SER A 261 -3.49 26.69 -6.75
N ARG A 262 -2.67 27.48 -7.43
CA ARG A 262 -1.23 27.21 -7.56
C ARG A 262 -0.53 26.98 -6.21
N ALA A 263 -0.93 27.73 -5.18
CA ALA A 263 -0.38 27.59 -3.83
C ALA A 263 -0.77 26.25 -3.18
N GLU A 264 -2.01 25.77 -3.42
CA GLU A 264 -2.46 24.45 -2.95
C GLU A 264 -1.69 23.31 -3.65
N VAL A 265 -1.49 23.41 -4.97
CA VAL A 265 -0.64 22.44 -5.71
C VAL A 265 0.81 22.46 -5.19
N ARG A 266 1.34 23.65 -4.87
CA ARG A 266 2.67 23.78 -4.26
C ARG A 266 2.75 23.08 -2.89
N ALA A 267 1.70 23.16 -2.07
CA ALA A 267 1.66 22.44 -0.79
C ALA A 267 1.67 20.93 -0.98
N VAL A 268 0.95 20.39 -1.99
CA VAL A 268 1.00 18.98 -2.35
C VAL A 268 2.40 18.59 -2.86
N LEU A 269 3.00 19.38 -3.75
CA LEU A 269 4.37 19.16 -4.21
C LEU A 269 5.37 19.10 -3.05
N GLY A 270 5.24 19.98 -2.06
CA GLY A 270 6.07 19.97 -0.85
C GLY A 270 5.91 18.66 -0.06
N HIS A 271 4.70 18.15 0.04
CA HIS A 271 4.41 16.87 0.69
C HIS A 271 5.08 15.69 -0.06
N GLU A 272 4.91 15.61 -1.38
CA GLU A 272 5.50 14.53 -2.19
C GLU A 272 7.04 14.58 -2.22
N ILE A 273 7.60 15.78 -2.30
CA ILE A 273 9.06 15.95 -2.24
C ILE A 273 9.61 15.55 -0.87
N ALA A 274 8.87 15.79 0.21
CA ALA A 274 9.25 15.33 1.54
C ALA A 274 9.33 13.80 1.62
N HIS A 275 8.41 13.05 0.99
CA HIS A 275 8.54 11.58 0.89
C HIS A 275 9.82 11.15 0.18
N VAL A 276 10.21 11.87 -0.89
CA VAL A 276 11.48 11.63 -1.58
C VAL A 276 12.66 11.97 -0.66
N ALA A 277 12.62 13.09 0.05
CA ALA A 277 13.67 13.52 0.98
C ALA A 277 13.87 12.55 2.15
N HIS A 278 12.78 11.98 2.63
CA HIS A 278 12.78 11.01 3.72
C HIS A 278 13.11 9.57 3.29
N ASP A 279 13.31 9.28 1.99
CA ASP A 279 13.44 7.93 1.45
C ASP A 279 12.28 6.98 1.84
N ASP A 280 11.06 7.50 1.94
CA ASP A 280 9.91 6.75 2.44
C ASP A 280 9.58 5.51 1.57
N PRO A 281 9.69 5.52 0.23
CA PRO A 281 9.54 4.29 -0.57
C PRO A 281 10.53 3.19 -0.17
N LEU A 282 11.78 3.53 0.17
CA LEU A 282 12.77 2.56 0.65
C LEU A 282 12.44 2.07 2.07
N LYS A 283 12.00 2.95 2.97
CA LYS A 283 11.55 2.58 4.32
C LYS A 283 10.35 1.63 4.28
N GLN A 284 9.42 1.82 3.34
CA GLN A 284 8.29 0.91 3.13
C GLN A 284 8.77 -0.50 2.75
N VAL A 285 9.77 -0.63 1.88
CA VAL A 285 10.39 -1.94 1.58
C VAL A 285 11.07 -2.52 2.82
N GLY A 286 11.70 -1.69 3.65
CA GLY A 286 12.26 -2.12 4.95
C GLY A 286 11.20 -2.70 5.89
N TRP A 287 10.06 -2.04 6.03
CA TRP A 287 8.92 -2.54 6.81
C TRP A 287 8.36 -3.84 6.21
N LEU A 288 8.17 -3.89 4.90
CA LEU A 288 7.76 -5.12 4.21
C LEU A 288 8.72 -6.28 4.53
N ALA A 289 10.04 -6.06 4.48
CA ALA A 289 11.04 -7.07 4.81
C ALA A 289 10.86 -7.61 6.23
N LEU A 290 10.59 -6.73 7.20
CA LEU A 290 10.33 -7.13 8.59
C LEU A 290 9.07 -8.01 8.73
N PHE A 291 8.01 -7.70 8.00
CA PHE A 291 6.78 -8.50 8.01
C PHE A 291 6.91 -9.81 7.23
N LEU A 292 7.70 -9.82 6.15
CA LEU A 292 7.93 -11.03 5.34
C LEU A 292 8.61 -12.15 6.14
N ILE A 293 9.49 -11.81 7.08
CA ILE A 293 10.22 -12.81 7.90
C ILE A 293 9.24 -13.72 8.67
N PRO A 294 8.38 -13.21 9.57
CA PRO A 294 7.41 -14.03 10.27
C PRO A 294 6.36 -14.61 9.33
N ALA A 295 5.93 -13.88 8.30
CA ALA A 295 4.92 -14.35 7.35
C ALA A 295 5.40 -15.60 6.60
N ALA A 296 6.61 -15.60 6.04
CA ALA A 296 7.15 -16.74 5.33
C ALA A 296 7.35 -17.96 6.26
N GLY A 297 7.78 -17.73 7.51
CA GLY A 297 7.86 -18.77 8.53
C GLY A 297 6.48 -19.38 8.87
N LEU A 298 5.43 -18.55 8.95
CA LEU A 298 4.06 -19.01 9.18
C LEU A 298 3.50 -19.76 7.96
N VAL A 299 3.77 -19.29 6.74
CA VAL A 299 3.42 -20.06 5.52
C VAL A 299 4.06 -21.43 5.54
N GLU A 300 5.36 -21.53 5.86
CA GLU A 300 6.03 -22.83 6.01
C GLU A 300 5.32 -23.70 7.07
N LEU A 301 4.99 -23.12 8.25
CA LEU A 301 4.35 -23.85 9.35
C LEU A 301 2.98 -24.40 8.95
N PHE A 302 2.13 -23.59 8.32
CA PHE A 302 0.76 -23.99 7.97
C PHE A 302 0.68 -24.91 6.76
N THR A 303 1.66 -24.83 5.84
CA THR A 303 1.70 -25.69 4.65
C THR A 303 2.28 -27.08 4.89
N ARG A 304 3.00 -27.30 6.01
CA ARG A 304 3.64 -28.62 6.34
C ARG A 304 2.71 -29.81 6.24
N ARG A 305 1.46 -29.66 6.70
CA ARG A 305 0.46 -30.73 6.63
C ARG A 305 0.07 -31.12 5.21
N ARG A 306 0.38 -30.29 4.23
CA ARG A 306 0.18 -30.51 2.78
C ARG A 306 1.49 -30.85 2.04
N GLY A 307 2.55 -31.20 2.78
CA GLY A 307 3.86 -31.52 2.22
C GLY A 307 4.79 -30.32 2.03
N GLY A 308 4.40 -29.11 2.53
CA GLY A 308 5.17 -27.87 2.42
C GLY A 308 5.17 -27.27 1.02
N MET A 309 5.82 -26.13 0.85
CA MET A 309 5.84 -25.38 -0.43
C MET A 309 6.53 -26.12 -1.59
N ALA A 310 7.20 -27.25 -1.34
CA ALA A 310 7.68 -28.13 -2.41
C ALA A 310 6.55 -28.87 -3.16
N ARG A 311 5.35 -28.86 -2.63
CA ARG A 311 4.18 -29.55 -3.18
C ARG A 311 3.12 -28.57 -3.64
N PRO A 312 2.57 -28.72 -4.85
CA PRO A 312 1.53 -27.82 -5.37
C PRO A 312 0.25 -27.82 -4.51
N GLU A 313 -0.04 -28.94 -3.81
CA GLU A 313 -1.18 -29.05 -2.88
C GLU A 313 -1.12 -28.05 -1.71
N ALA A 314 0.05 -27.51 -1.44
CA ALA A 314 0.25 -26.50 -0.40
C ALA A 314 -0.18 -25.09 -0.83
N VAL A 315 -0.19 -24.80 -2.15
CA VAL A 315 -0.44 -23.45 -2.69
C VAL A 315 -1.77 -22.86 -2.23
N PRO A 316 -2.92 -23.56 -2.29
CA PRO A 316 -4.18 -23.00 -1.81
C PRO A 316 -4.15 -22.61 -0.32
N VAL A 317 -3.42 -23.37 0.52
CA VAL A 317 -3.25 -23.03 1.94
C VAL A 317 -2.31 -21.84 2.10
N ALA A 318 -1.23 -21.77 1.32
CA ALA A 318 -0.30 -20.64 1.35
C ALA A 318 -1.00 -19.33 1.01
N LEU A 319 -1.87 -19.30 -0.01
CA LEU A 319 -2.66 -18.13 -0.38
C LEU A 319 -3.56 -17.68 0.76
N LEU A 320 -4.32 -18.60 1.38
CA LEU A 320 -5.16 -18.27 2.53
C LEU A 320 -4.34 -17.68 3.68
N VAL A 321 -3.21 -18.29 4.01
CA VAL A 321 -2.36 -17.82 5.12
C VAL A 321 -1.79 -16.45 4.82
N LEU A 322 -1.29 -16.21 3.60
CA LEU A 322 -0.73 -14.92 3.20
C LEU A 322 -1.78 -13.81 3.27
N VAL A 323 -2.98 -14.03 2.72
CA VAL A 323 -4.06 -13.03 2.75
C VAL A 323 -4.54 -12.78 4.18
N ALA A 324 -4.71 -13.82 5.00
CA ALA A 324 -5.06 -13.65 6.39
C ALA A 324 -4.00 -12.85 7.17
N LEU A 325 -2.71 -13.12 6.94
CA LEU A 325 -1.62 -12.36 7.54
C LEU A 325 -1.56 -10.91 7.04
N GLN A 326 -1.83 -10.68 5.76
CA GLN A 326 -1.92 -9.34 5.19
C GLN A 326 -3.02 -8.53 5.87
N LEU A 327 -4.23 -9.08 5.99
CA LEU A 327 -5.35 -8.41 6.66
C LEU A 327 -5.06 -8.15 8.15
N LEU A 328 -4.41 -9.09 8.84
CA LEU A 328 -3.98 -8.90 10.24
C LEU A 328 -2.87 -7.85 10.38
N ALA A 329 -2.01 -7.69 9.39
CA ALA A 329 -0.94 -6.71 9.39
C ALA A 329 -1.40 -5.31 8.94
N THR A 330 -2.56 -5.18 8.29
CA THR A 330 -3.08 -3.90 7.77
C THR A 330 -3.06 -2.77 8.81
N PRO A 331 -3.54 -2.94 10.07
CA PRO A 331 -3.50 -1.86 11.05
C PRO A 331 -2.07 -1.38 11.39
N MET A 332 -1.11 -2.31 11.37
CA MET A 332 0.30 -1.96 11.63
C MET A 332 0.90 -1.19 10.46
N PHE A 333 0.62 -1.61 9.22
CA PHE A 333 1.02 -0.86 8.04
C PHE A 333 0.37 0.52 8.01
N SER A 334 -0.92 0.62 8.30
CA SER A 334 -1.63 1.89 8.41
C SER A 334 -0.99 2.83 9.45
N LEU A 335 -0.57 2.30 10.59
CA LEU A 335 0.12 3.09 11.61
C LEU A 335 1.49 3.62 11.12
N VAL A 336 2.27 2.77 10.46
CA VAL A 336 3.58 3.14 9.89
C VAL A 336 3.42 4.21 8.81
N THR A 337 2.46 4.01 7.90
CA THR A 337 2.20 4.94 6.81
C THR A 337 1.73 6.29 7.34
N ARG A 338 0.73 6.33 8.25
CA ARG A 338 0.28 7.59 8.87
C ARG A 338 1.40 8.37 9.54
N ARG A 339 2.38 7.68 10.12
CA ARG A 339 3.54 8.35 10.71
C ARG A 339 4.41 9.01 9.65
N ALA A 340 4.66 8.34 8.52
CA ALA A 340 5.39 8.91 7.38
C ALA A 340 4.63 10.10 6.79
N GLU A 341 3.33 9.95 6.57
CA GLU A 341 2.44 11.00 6.08
C GLU A 341 2.44 12.24 6.98
N THR A 342 2.33 12.03 8.30
CA THR A 342 2.41 13.15 9.27
C THR A 342 3.75 13.88 9.19
N SER A 343 4.84 13.14 9.00
CA SER A 343 6.18 13.71 8.81
C SER A 343 6.31 14.50 7.51
N ALA A 344 5.73 13.97 6.41
CA ALA A 344 5.73 14.64 5.10
C ALA A 344 4.90 15.94 5.13
N ASP A 345 3.71 15.90 5.74
CA ASP A 345 2.90 17.11 5.95
C ASP A 345 3.64 18.18 6.75
N TRP A 346 4.35 17.80 7.80
CA TRP A 346 5.12 18.72 8.61
C TRP A 346 6.29 19.34 7.82
N SER A 347 7.02 18.52 7.04
CA SER A 347 8.08 19.02 6.16
C SER A 347 7.54 19.96 5.09
N SER A 348 6.40 19.63 4.47
CA SER A 348 5.72 20.54 3.53
C SER A 348 5.41 21.90 4.15
N LEU A 349 4.91 21.94 5.40
CA LEU A 349 4.68 23.19 6.13
C LEU A 349 5.98 23.95 6.40
N GLN A 350 7.08 23.24 6.72
CA GLN A 350 8.41 23.84 6.91
C GLN A 350 8.99 24.39 5.60
N ALA A 351 8.75 23.73 4.48
CA ALA A 351 9.26 24.17 3.19
C ALA A 351 8.47 25.31 2.57
N THR A 352 7.15 25.34 2.79
CA THR A 352 6.25 26.33 2.18
C THR A 352 5.99 27.54 3.06
N HIS A 353 6.02 27.41 4.39
CA HIS A 353 5.63 28.44 5.37
C HIS A 353 4.19 28.96 5.17
N GLU A 354 3.29 28.15 4.59
CA GLU A 354 1.94 28.56 4.20
C GLU A 354 0.84 27.72 4.91
N PRO A 355 0.71 27.74 6.24
CA PRO A 355 -0.24 26.88 6.97
C PRO A 355 -1.71 27.14 6.61
N ALA A 356 -2.06 28.39 6.23
CA ALA A 356 -3.41 28.73 5.78
C ALA A 356 -3.75 28.09 4.43
N VAL A 357 -2.79 28.04 3.50
CA VAL A 357 -2.92 27.37 2.21
C VAL A 357 -3.06 25.85 2.40
N ALA A 358 -2.23 25.24 3.26
CA ALA A 358 -2.32 23.82 3.58
C ALA A 358 -3.72 23.46 4.16
N ARG A 359 -4.29 24.30 5.05
CA ARG A 359 -5.66 24.12 5.54
C ARG A 359 -6.70 24.17 4.42
N ALA A 360 -6.58 25.12 3.51
CA ALA A 360 -7.48 25.25 2.36
C ALA A 360 -7.38 24.01 1.46
N MET A 361 -6.16 23.58 1.17
CA MET A 361 -5.86 22.37 0.39
C MET A 361 -6.47 21.11 1.03
N PHE A 362 -6.27 20.84 2.33
CA PHE A 362 -6.84 19.68 3.02
C PHE A 362 -8.37 19.68 2.97
N ARG A 363 -9.00 20.85 3.15
CA ARG A 363 -10.45 20.98 3.01
C ARG A 363 -10.91 20.66 1.58
N ARG A 364 -10.20 21.15 0.58
CA ARG A 364 -10.51 20.91 -0.83
C ARG A 364 -10.34 19.44 -1.19
N LEU A 365 -9.25 18.80 -0.78
CA LEU A 365 -9.06 17.35 -0.95
C LEU A 365 -10.25 16.55 -0.42
N SER A 366 -10.72 16.86 0.81
CA SER A 366 -11.88 16.20 1.39
C SER A 366 -13.16 16.45 0.60
N THR A 367 -13.42 17.70 0.19
CA THR A 367 -14.67 18.04 -0.51
C THR A 367 -14.72 17.48 -1.93
N THR A 368 -13.61 17.47 -2.66
CA THR A 368 -13.54 16.96 -4.03
C THR A 368 -13.61 15.41 -4.06
N SER A 369 -12.99 14.74 -3.09
CA SER A 369 -13.03 13.28 -2.97
C SER A 369 -14.25 12.75 -2.20
N GLN A 370 -15.13 13.63 -1.68
CA GLN A 370 -16.25 13.27 -0.79
C GLN A 370 -15.79 12.48 0.46
N SER A 371 -14.52 12.61 0.86
CA SER A 371 -13.98 11.87 2.01
C SER A 371 -14.38 12.54 3.33
N SER A 372 -14.75 11.75 4.32
CA SER A 372 -15.08 12.25 5.67
C SER A 372 -13.83 12.87 6.31
N PRO A 373 -13.91 14.13 6.79
CA PRO A 373 -12.76 14.77 7.41
C PRO A 373 -12.38 14.18 8.77
N ASP A 374 -13.32 13.53 9.44
CA ASP A 374 -13.14 12.90 10.76
C ASP A 374 -13.88 11.56 10.85
N PRO A 375 -13.39 10.53 10.15
CA PRO A 375 -14.00 9.20 10.18
C PRO A 375 -13.85 8.54 11.55
N PRO A 376 -14.69 7.54 11.88
CA PRO A 376 -14.60 6.81 13.14
C PRO A 376 -13.18 6.28 13.40
N ALA A 377 -12.70 6.38 14.64
CA ALA A 377 -11.33 6.01 14.99
C ALA A 377 -10.96 4.57 14.60
N TRP A 378 -11.90 3.63 14.65
CA TRP A 378 -11.66 2.24 14.25
C TRP A 378 -11.42 2.08 12.74
N THR A 379 -12.08 2.87 11.89
CA THR A 379 -11.84 2.85 10.44
C THR A 379 -10.47 3.44 10.10
N SER A 380 -10.12 4.55 10.71
CA SER A 380 -8.78 5.15 10.59
C SER A 380 -7.69 4.20 11.11
N PHE A 381 -7.95 3.46 12.20
CA PHE A 381 -7.01 2.48 12.74
C PHE A 381 -6.79 1.31 11.78
N LEU A 382 -7.86 0.76 11.21
CA LEU A 382 -7.78 -0.42 10.35
C LEU A 382 -7.30 -0.08 8.93
N TYR A 383 -7.79 1.00 8.33
CA TYR A 383 -7.66 1.26 6.89
C TYR A 383 -7.02 2.61 6.56
N GLY A 384 -6.91 3.52 7.52
CA GLY A 384 -6.38 4.86 7.27
C GLY A 384 -4.90 4.83 6.91
N SER A 385 -4.54 5.07 5.66
CA SER A 385 -3.16 5.26 5.22
C SER A 385 -2.62 6.65 5.57
N HIS A 386 -3.49 7.66 5.64
CA HIS A 386 -3.18 9.03 5.99
C HIS A 386 -3.77 9.40 7.37
N PRO A 387 -3.23 10.44 8.05
CA PRO A 387 -3.93 11.10 9.14
C PRO A 387 -5.28 11.61 8.65
N THR A 388 -6.28 11.72 9.54
CA THR A 388 -7.57 12.30 9.14
C THR A 388 -7.38 13.74 8.68
N ILE A 389 -8.28 14.22 7.83
CA ILE A 389 -8.24 15.62 7.36
C ILE A 389 -8.25 16.59 8.54
N MET A 390 -9.01 16.27 9.60
CA MET A 390 -9.00 17.08 10.82
C MET A 390 -7.64 17.08 11.50
N GLN A 391 -6.98 15.93 11.64
CA GLN A 391 -5.62 15.85 12.21
C GLN A 391 -4.61 16.66 11.38
N ARG A 392 -4.71 16.62 10.05
CA ARG A 392 -3.87 17.42 9.14
C ARG A 392 -4.13 18.92 9.30
N ILE A 393 -5.40 19.36 9.42
CA ILE A 393 -5.78 20.73 9.71
C ILE A 393 -5.24 21.17 11.09
N GLU A 394 -5.43 20.36 12.12
CA GLU A 394 -4.98 20.62 13.48
C GLU A 394 -3.45 20.80 13.56
N MET A 395 -2.71 20.02 12.77
CA MET A 395 -1.26 20.12 12.67
C MET A 395 -0.81 21.48 12.14
N THR A 396 -1.55 22.10 11.21
CA THR A 396 -1.22 23.45 10.73
C THR A 396 -1.28 24.50 11.85
N TYR A 397 -2.20 24.35 12.81
CA TYR A 397 -2.26 25.21 14.00
C TYR A 397 -1.14 24.91 15.01
N ALA A 398 -0.69 23.66 15.09
CA ALA A 398 0.51 23.32 15.88
C ALA A 398 1.75 23.99 15.28
N TRP A 399 1.88 23.98 13.97
CA TRP A 399 2.97 24.64 13.25
C TRP A 399 2.97 26.15 13.46
N GLU A 400 1.81 26.83 13.32
CA GLU A 400 1.66 28.25 13.60
C GLU A 400 2.06 28.63 15.04
N ARG A 401 1.70 27.77 16.02
CA ARG A 401 2.07 28.02 17.42
C ARG A 401 3.58 27.88 17.66
N ALA A 402 4.20 26.90 16.99
CA ALA A 402 5.64 26.64 17.11
C ALA A 402 6.49 27.75 16.46
N HIS A 403 5.94 28.49 15.51
CA HIS A 403 6.63 29.53 14.74
C HIS A 403 6.07 30.95 15.00
N ARG A 404 5.30 31.13 16.06
CA ARG A 404 4.93 32.50 16.52
C ARG A 404 6.18 33.18 17.04
N PRO A 405 6.42 34.46 16.63
CA PRO A 405 7.54 35.27 17.12
C PRO A 405 7.44 35.53 18.62
#